data_9bcfec3086801d8c1dc1b73e8b26f84a
#
_entry.id   9bcfec3086801d8c1dc1b73e8b26f84a
#
_cell.length_a   1.000
_cell.length_b   1.000
_cell.length_c   1.000
_cell.angle_alpha   90.00
_cell.angle_beta   90.00
_cell.angle_gamma   90.00
#
_symmetry.space_group_name_H-M   'P 1'
#
loop_
_entity.id
_entity.type
_entity.pdbx_description
1 polymer ?
#
loop_
_entity_poly.entity_id
_entity_poly.type
_entity_poly.pdbx_seq_one_letter_code
_entity_poly.pdbx_strand_id
1 'polypeptide(L)'
;MKNYYTTRLVKSEDLNHHGTLFAGRMSEWFVEGCFIAAANHHGNPEEIVCVKLHGMKFGKPARKGQIIQLTTQVVLTGNTSMTVYGKVTEIDGTEISVDGYI
;
A
#
# COMPACT_ATOMS: atom_id res chain seq x y z
N MET A 1 4.33 15.17 8.41
CA MET A 1 4.06 13.74 8.72
C MET A 1 5.16 12.88 8.14
N LYS A 2 5.49 11.83 8.85
CA LYS A 2 6.52 10.92 8.38
C LYS A 2 5.98 10.00 7.29
N ASN A 3 6.75 9.83 6.21
CA ASN A 3 6.45 8.89 5.14
C ASN A 3 7.18 7.57 5.39
N TYR A 4 6.50 6.48 5.08
CA TYR A 4 7.08 5.14 5.07
C TYR A 4 7.00 4.61 3.64
N TYR A 5 8.04 3.90 3.23
CA TYR A 5 8.17 3.43 1.84
C TYR A 5 8.33 1.92 1.79
N THR A 6 7.62 1.31 0.87
CA THR A 6 7.77 -0.11 0.55
C THR A 6 7.87 -0.23 -0.96
N THR A 7 8.85 -0.98 -1.45
CA THR A 7 9.03 -1.19 -2.90
C THR A 7 8.83 -2.65 -3.23
N ARG A 8 8.24 -2.89 -4.41
CA ARG A 8 7.99 -4.24 -4.92
C ARG A 8 8.32 -4.32 -6.40
N LEU A 9 8.89 -5.43 -6.79
CA LEU A 9 9.06 -5.79 -8.20
C LEU A 9 7.86 -6.62 -8.64
N VAL A 10 7.23 -6.23 -9.73
CA VAL A 10 6.12 -6.99 -10.31
C VAL A 10 6.69 -8.17 -11.09
N LYS A 11 6.42 -9.38 -10.64
CA LYS A 11 6.91 -10.63 -11.24
C LYS A 11 5.78 -11.36 -11.95
N SER A 12 6.13 -12.37 -12.75
CA SER A 12 5.15 -13.18 -13.49
C SER A 12 4.05 -13.76 -12.60
N GLU A 13 4.43 -14.21 -11.41
CA GLU A 13 3.50 -14.80 -10.44
C GLU A 13 2.51 -13.81 -9.85
N ASP A 14 2.74 -12.52 -10.04
CA ASP A 14 1.88 -11.45 -9.51
C ASP A 14 0.83 -11.01 -10.53
N LEU A 15 0.82 -11.59 -11.72
CA LEU A 15 -0.03 -11.14 -12.83
C LEU A 15 -1.38 -11.83 -12.83
N ASN A 16 -2.38 -11.10 -13.34
CA ASN A 16 -3.70 -11.63 -13.63
C ASN A 16 -3.76 -12.20 -15.06
N HIS A 17 -4.96 -12.63 -15.50
CA HIS A 17 -5.15 -13.20 -16.83
C HIS A 17 -4.95 -12.20 -17.99
N HIS A 18 -4.92 -10.90 -17.70
CA HIS A 18 -4.63 -9.86 -18.70
C HIS A 18 -3.13 -9.55 -18.82
N GLY A 19 -2.29 -10.18 -17.98
CA GLY A 19 -0.86 -9.90 -17.98
C GLY A 19 -0.46 -8.64 -17.23
N THR A 20 -1.33 -8.13 -16.37
CA THR A 20 -1.04 -6.99 -15.48
C THR A 20 -1.12 -7.43 -14.03
N LEU A 21 -0.61 -6.59 -13.12
CA LEU A 21 -0.62 -6.91 -11.70
C LEU A 21 -2.03 -7.20 -11.21
N PHE A 22 -2.20 -8.36 -10.57
CA PHE A 22 -3.47 -8.77 -10.00
C PHE A 22 -3.88 -7.82 -8.88
N ALA A 23 -5.12 -7.31 -8.95
CA ALA A 23 -5.62 -6.36 -7.95
C ALA A 23 -5.57 -6.91 -6.53
N GLY A 24 -5.85 -8.19 -6.33
CA GLY A 24 -5.74 -8.84 -5.03
C GLY A 24 -4.32 -8.80 -4.47
N ARG A 25 -3.32 -9.00 -5.32
CA ARG A 25 -1.91 -8.90 -4.93
C ARG A 25 -1.54 -7.49 -4.54
N MET A 26 -1.97 -6.50 -5.33
CA MET A 26 -1.76 -5.10 -5.00
C MET A 26 -2.41 -4.75 -3.66
N SER A 27 -3.61 -5.27 -3.41
CA SER A 27 -4.31 -5.04 -2.14
C SER A 27 -3.55 -5.62 -0.96
N GLU A 28 -2.96 -6.80 -1.10
CA GLU A 28 -2.12 -7.40 -0.07
C GLU A 28 -0.92 -6.50 0.25
N TRP A 29 -0.23 -6.04 -0.78
CA TRP A 29 0.92 -5.15 -0.61
C TRP A 29 0.54 -3.83 0.02
N PHE A 30 -0.62 -3.28 -0.38
CA PHE A 30 -1.14 -2.03 0.17
C PHE A 30 -1.43 -2.16 1.66
N VAL A 31 -2.16 -3.20 2.04
CA VAL A 31 -2.50 -3.46 3.44
C VAL A 31 -1.23 -3.69 4.27
N GLU A 32 -0.30 -4.48 3.76
CA GLU A 32 0.97 -4.73 4.44
C GLU A 32 1.77 -3.44 4.64
N GLY A 33 1.88 -2.62 3.60
CA GLY A 33 2.60 -1.35 3.69
C GLY A 33 1.99 -0.39 4.71
N CYS A 34 0.66 -0.30 4.72
CA CYS A 34 -0.04 0.51 5.70
C CYS A 34 0.11 -0.04 7.12
N PHE A 35 0.09 -1.36 7.27
CA PHE A 35 0.35 -2.02 8.55
C PHE A 35 1.75 -1.69 9.06
N ILE A 36 2.76 -1.73 8.20
CA ILE A 36 4.13 -1.40 8.56
C ILE A 36 4.22 0.04 9.07
N ALA A 37 3.56 0.98 8.41
CA ALA A 37 3.52 2.37 8.85
C ALA A 37 2.88 2.50 10.23
N ALA A 38 1.73 1.87 10.43
CA ALA A 38 1.03 1.88 11.72
C ALA A 38 1.87 1.25 12.83
N ALA A 39 2.50 0.12 12.55
CA ALA A 39 3.32 -0.60 13.51
C ALA A 39 4.54 0.22 13.93
N ASN A 40 5.19 0.87 12.97
CA ASN A 40 6.33 1.74 13.26
C ASN A 40 5.92 2.97 14.06
N HIS A 41 4.77 3.56 13.72
CA HIS A 41 4.27 4.72 14.43
C HIS A 41 3.92 4.39 15.88
N HIS A 42 3.26 3.25 16.10
CA HIS A 42 2.84 2.81 17.43
C HIS A 42 4.00 2.23 18.25
N GLY A 43 4.91 1.53 17.59
CA GLY A 43 6.08 0.93 18.23
C GLY A 43 5.92 -0.53 18.63
N ASN A 44 4.74 -1.12 18.53
CA ASN A 44 4.51 -2.52 18.84
C ASN A 44 3.55 -3.15 17.83
N PRO A 45 4.07 -3.95 16.86
CA PRO A 45 3.23 -4.53 15.82
C PRO A 45 2.19 -5.53 16.32
N GLU A 46 2.43 -6.15 17.46
CA GLU A 46 1.47 -7.13 18.01
C GLU A 46 0.17 -6.50 18.50
N GLU A 47 0.19 -5.18 18.72
CA GLU A 47 -0.99 -4.44 19.16
C GLU A 47 -1.80 -3.84 18.02
N ILE A 48 -1.38 -4.07 16.78
CA ILE A 48 -1.99 -3.47 15.60
C ILE A 48 -2.75 -4.53 14.82
N VAL A 49 -4.01 -4.23 14.51
CA VAL A 49 -4.82 -5.04 13.60
C VAL A 49 -5.50 -4.13 12.58
N CYS A 50 -5.60 -4.59 11.35
CA CYS A 50 -6.35 -3.88 10.31
C CYS A 50 -7.84 -4.20 10.48
N VAL A 51 -8.64 -3.15 10.71
CA VAL A 51 -10.07 -3.29 10.93
C VAL A 51 -10.88 -2.95 9.69
N LYS A 52 -10.38 -2.01 8.88
CA LYS A 52 -11.16 -1.52 7.75
C LYS A 52 -10.25 -0.95 6.66
N LEU A 53 -10.61 -1.21 5.42
CA LEU A 53 -9.96 -0.66 4.23
C LEU A 53 -10.97 0.24 3.51
N HIS A 54 -10.61 1.51 3.31
CA HIS A 54 -11.47 2.51 2.69
C HIS A 54 -10.97 2.94 1.33
N GLY A 55 -11.88 3.06 0.38
CA GLY A 55 -11.69 3.89 -0.81
C GLY A 55 -10.46 3.56 -1.65
N MET A 56 -10.05 2.30 -1.70
CA MET A 56 -8.93 1.89 -2.52
C MET A 56 -9.33 1.94 -3.98
N LYS A 57 -8.60 2.75 -4.76
CA LYS A 57 -8.84 2.90 -6.19
C LYS A 57 -7.67 2.33 -6.99
N PHE A 58 -7.99 1.66 -8.08
CA PHE A 58 -7.02 1.14 -9.03
C PHE A 58 -7.09 1.97 -10.31
N GLY A 59 -6.05 2.73 -10.62
CA GLY A 59 -5.99 3.56 -11.81
C GLY A 59 -5.34 2.84 -12.98
N LYS A 60 -4.05 3.07 -13.20
CA LYS A 60 -3.32 2.41 -14.27
C LYS A 60 -2.87 1.01 -13.85
N PRO A 61 -2.92 0.02 -14.76
CA PRO A 61 -2.38 -1.29 -14.46
C PRO A 61 -0.86 -1.26 -14.38
N ALA A 62 -0.30 -1.99 -13.42
CA ALA A 62 1.13 -2.22 -13.35
C ALA A 62 1.49 -3.45 -14.18
N ARG A 63 2.68 -3.43 -14.79
CA ARG A 63 3.14 -4.46 -15.72
C ARG A 63 4.31 -5.23 -15.15
N LYS A 64 4.53 -6.43 -15.69
CA LYS A 64 5.69 -7.24 -15.34
C LYS A 64 6.99 -6.45 -15.53
N GLY A 65 7.86 -6.53 -14.55
CA GLY A 65 9.15 -5.85 -14.57
C GLY A 65 9.14 -4.44 -14.01
N GLN A 66 7.98 -3.86 -13.78
CA GLN A 66 7.91 -2.54 -13.13
C GLN A 66 8.28 -2.66 -11.65
N ILE A 67 8.97 -1.63 -11.16
CA ILE A 67 9.24 -1.47 -9.74
C ILE A 67 8.28 -0.41 -9.23
N ILE A 68 7.44 -0.79 -8.30
CA ILE A 68 6.45 0.11 -7.71
C ILE A 68 6.85 0.49 -6.30
N GLN A 69 6.47 1.68 -5.90
CA GLN A 69 6.70 2.19 -4.55
C GLN A 69 5.38 2.53 -3.89
N LEU A 70 5.18 1.99 -2.72
CA LEU A 70 4.07 2.35 -1.86
C LEU A 70 4.58 3.37 -0.84
N THR A 71 3.95 4.53 -0.82
CA THR A 71 4.23 5.57 0.17
C THR A 71 3.05 5.66 1.12
N THR A 72 3.31 5.55 2.42
CA THR A 72 2.25 5.56 3.44
C THR A 72 2.53 6.59 4.51
N GLN A 73 1.46 7.13 5.09
CA GLN A 73 1.50 8.09 6.20
C GLN A 73 0.40 7.78 7.18
N VAL A 74 0.71 7.88 8.46
CA VAL A 74 -0.33 7.89 9.49
C VAL A 74 -0.91 9.31 9.53
N VAL A 75 -2.17 9.45 9.10
CA VAL A 75 -2.79 10.75 8.90
C VAL A 75 -3.75 11.15 10.02
N LEU A 76 -4.19 10.19 10.83
CA LEU A 76 -5.10 10.45 11.94
C LEU A 76 -4.86 9.41 13.03
N THR A 77 -4.79 9.87 14.28
CA THR A 77 -4.69 8.99 15.43
C THR A 77 -5.78 9.33 16.46
N GLY A 78 -6.42 8.30 17.00
CA GLY A 78 -7.34 8.41 18.11
C GLY A 78 -6.80 7.65 19.33
N ASN A 79 -7.60 7.47 20.35
CA ASN A 79 -7.18 6.77 21.56
C ASN A 79 -6.87 5.30 21.31
N THR A 80 -7.66 4.65 20.47
CA THR A 80 -7.57 3.21 20.18
C THR A 80 -7.54 2.90 18.71
N SER A 81 -7.34 3.91 17.85
CA SER A 81 -7.36 3.72 16.40
C SER A 81 -6.41 4.67 15.71
N MET A 82 -6.04 4.34 14.48
CA MET A 82 -5.33 5.25 13.60
C MET A 82 -5.74 4.99 12.14
N THR A 83 -5.60 6.01 11.33
CA THR A 83 -5.86 5.93 9.90
C THR A 83 -4.56 6.15 9.14
N VAL A 84 -4.29 5.29 8.19
CA VAL A 84 -3.10 5.35 7.33
C VAL A 84 -3.55 5.61 5.91
N TYR A 85 -2.94 6.60 5.28
CA TYR A 85 -3.10 6.86 3.85
C TYR A 85 -1.95 6.23 3.08
N GLY A 86 -2.24 5.62 1.95
CA GLY A 86 -1.24 5.04 1.08
C GLY A 86 -1.44 5.42 -0.37
N LYS A 87 -0.35 5.53 -1.10
CA LYS A 87 -0.33 5.82 -2.52
C LYS A 87 0.74 4.97 -3.19
N VAL A 88 0.42 4.41 -4.37
CA VAL A 88 1.35 3.59 -5.15
C VAL A 88 1.74 4.32 -6.41
N THR A 89 3.04 4.39 -6.66
CA THR A 89 3.63 5.00 -7.86
C THR A 89 4.70 4.06 -8.41
N GLU A 90 5.15 4.31 -9.63
CA GLU A 90 6.42 3.74 -10.09
C GLU A 90 7.56 4.36 -9.27
N ILE A 91 8.71 3.67 -9.24
CA ILE A 91 9.88 4.14 -8.47
C ILE A 91 10.36 5.52 -8.93
N ASP A 92 10.09 5.90 -10.17
CA ASP A 92 10.46 7.21 -10.72
C ASP A 92 9.45 8.31 -10.38
N GLY A 93 8.38 7.99 -9.65
CA GLY A 93 7.33 8.93 -9.28
C GLY A 93 6.14 8.97 -10.22
N THR A 94 6.18 8.25 -11.35
CA THR A 94 5.05 8.17 -12.27
C THR A 94 3.87 7.49 -11.57
N GLU A 95 2.72 8.13 -11.62
CA GLU A 95 1.56 7.65 -10.89
C GLU A 95 0.98 6.37 -11.49
N ILE A 96 0.86 5.33 -10.68
CA ILE A 96 0.15 4.10 -11.03
C ILE A 96 -1.28 4.15 -10.51
N SER A 97 -1.52 5.04 -9.56
CA SER A 97 -2.86 5.33 -9.04
C SER A 97 -3.53 4.18 -8.32
N VAL A 98 -2.87 3.69 -7.28
CA VAL A 98 -3.58 2.99 -6.22
C VAL A 98 -3.47 3.89 -5.00
N ASP A 99 -4.57 4.35 -4.48
CA ASP A 99 -4.59 5.12 -3.26
C ASP A 99 -5.80 4.73 -2.40
N GLY A 100 -5.70 5.00 -1.12
CA GLY A 100 -6.77 4.65 -0.19
C GLY A 100 -6.34 4.84 1.25
N TYR A 101 -7.26 4.48 2.14
CA TYR A 101 -7.06 4.58 3.58
C TYR A 101 -7.29 3.24 4.26
N ILE A 102 -6.58 3.00 5.33
CA ILE A 102 -6.75 1.81 6.13
C ILE A 102 -6.73 2.14 7.63
#